data_d445c21eb0da79fb45449b0f445a9874
#
_entry.id   d445c21eb0da79fb45449b0f445a9874
#
_cell.length_a   1.000
_cell.length_b   1.000
_cell.length_c   1.000
_cell.angle_alpha   90.00
_cell.angle_beta   90.00
_cell.angle_gamma   90.00
#
_symmetry.space_group_name_H-M   'P 1'
#
loop_
_entity.id
_entity.type
_entity.pdbx_description
1 polymer ?
#
loop_
_entity_poly.entity_id
_entity_poly.type
_entity_poly.pdbx_seq_one_letter_code
_entity_poly.pdbx_strand_id
1 'polypeptide(L)'
;MIDLHTHTTFSDGTDTPTQLINKALAAGITTIALTDHDSISGWQEATSALRPGICLVPGAEVSCQTLDGISVHILGLLFDPSNTALIDTLEKTRENRYGRMEKIIAKINEAGIDISMSDVLEQLSDGATLGRPHLADALVKKGIVASREEAFAQMLHNHSKYYVSHYSPTPEAVIKLIKGAGGVSVIAHPMASHRGRTISLDTFGSLIQAGLDGIEVDHRDHSPQEKTQLIALASESKLVMTGASDYHGNGKLNLLGEYTTEPAQWQKLEERANARRVLSV
;
A
#
# COMPACT_ATOMS: atom_id res chain seq x y z
N MET A 1 11.36 -0.38 17.28
CA MET A 1 10.01 -0.51 16.71
C MET A 1 10.11 -0.98 15.25
N ILE A 2 9.13 -1.77 14.78
CA ILE A 2 9.10 -2.36 13.43
C ILE A 2 7.84 -1.89 12.74
N ASP A 3 7.96 -1.13 11.63
CA ASP A 3 6.86 -0.60 10.85
C ASP A 3 6.95 -1.15 9.40
N LEU A 4 6.01 -2.02 9.03
CA LEU A 4 6.09 -2.81 7.80
C LEU A 4 5.25 -2.27 6.64
N HIS A 5 4.69 -1.04 6.76
CA HIS A 5 3.83 -0.47 5.74
C HIS A 5 3.98 1.05 5.68
N THR A 6 4.75 1.54 4.71
CA THR A 6 4.98 2.97 4.52
C THR A 6 5.11 3.35 3.05
N HIS A 7 4.75 4.59 2.71
CA HIS A 7 4.73 5.12 1.37
C HIS A 7 5.59 6.37 1.21
N THR A 8 6.10 6.55 0.00
CA THR A 8 6.93 7.69 -0.37
C THR A 8 6.42 8.41 -1.62
N THR A 9 7.17 9.40 -2.08
CA THR A 9 6.90 10.09 -3.34
C THR A 9 7.00 9.20 -4.58
N PHE A 10 7.37 7.93 -4.46
CA PHE A 10 7.28 6.93 -5.53
C PHE A 10 5.91 6.28 -5.66
N SER A 11 4.97 6.64 -4.78
CA SER A 11 3.54 6.39 -4.93
C SER A 11 2.73 7.62 -4.52
N ASP A 12 2.05 7.61 -3.41
CA ASP A 12 1.14 8.67 -2.95
C ASP A 12 1.50 9.24 -1.57
N GLY A 13 2.67 8.89 -1.05
CA GLY A 13 3.30 9.56 0.07
C GLY A 13 3.89 10.93 -0.32
N THR A 14 4.17 11.77 0.67
CA THR A 14 4.72 13.12 0.45
C THR A 14 6.19 13.25 0.83
N ASP A 15 6.76 12.24 1.46
CA ASP A 15 8.18 12.19 1.79
C ASP A 15 8.97 11.41 0.75
N THR A 16 10.19 11.86 0.41
CA THR A 16 11.10 11.04 -0.38
C THR A 16 11.57 9.83 0.43
N PRO A 17 12.07 8.75 -0.21
CA PRO A 17 12.65 7.62 0.52
C PRO A 17 13.73 8.05 1.52
N THR A 18 14.57 9.02 1.17
CA THR A 18 15.58 9.59 2.07
C THR A 18 14.95 10.26 3.30
N GLN A 19 13.89 11.04 3.08
CA GLN A 19 13.16 11.70 4.18
C GLN A 19 12.48 10.67 5.07
N LEU A 20 11.87 9.63 4.49
CA LEU A 20 11.24 8.54 5.23
C LEU A 20 12.24 7.86 6.18
N ILE A 21 13.43 7.44 5.67
CA ILE A 21 14.46 6.79 6.49
C ILE A 21 14.91 7.70 7.63
N ASN A 22 15.15 8.99 7.38
CA ASN A 22 15.58 9.94 8.40
C ASN A 22 14.49 10.16 9.48
N LYS A 23 13.23 10.30 9.08
CA LYS A 23 12.10 10.46 10.00
C LYS A 23 11.83 9.20 10.81
N ALA A 24 11.95 8.02 10.19
CA ALA A 24 11.81 6.74 10.87
C ALA A 24 12.88 6.56 11.97
N LEU A 25 14.12 6.86 11.66
CA LEU A 25 15.21 6.83 12.64
C LEU A 25 14.95 7.81 13.79
N ALA A 26 14.52 9.04 13.50
CA ALA A 26 14.17 10.04 14.51
C ALA A 26 12.97 9.61 15.39
N ALA A 27 12.03 8.84 14.83
CA ALA A 27 10.90 8.27 15.55
C ALA A 27 11.28 7.00 16.36
N GLY A 28 12.53 6.54 16.31
CA GLY A 28 13.01 5.35 17.03
C GLY A 28 12.59 4.03 16.36
N ILE A 29 12.26 4.05 15.08
CA ILE A 29 12.00 2.84 14.28
C ILE A 29 13.34 2.19 13.95
N THR A 30 13.46 0.90 14.21
CA THR A 30 14.67 0.11 13.95
C THR A 30 14.57 -0.74 12.70
N THR A 31 13.34 -1.02 12.26
CA THR A 31 13.06 -1.76 11.01
C THR A 31 11.86 -1.12 10.32
N ILE A 32 12.04 -0.70 9.08
CA ILE A 32 10.98 -0.06 8.28
C ILE A 32 10.84 -0.77 6.93
N ALA A 33 9.63 -1.00 6.48
CA ALA A 33 9.40 -1.44 5.10
C ALA A 33 9.04 -0.24 4.22
N LEU A 34 9.61 -0.21 3.01
CA LEU A 34 9.18 0.66 1.94
C LEU A 34 8.27 -0.13 1.00
N THR A 35 6.99 0.24 0.97
CA THR A 35 5.93 -0.52 0.30
C THR A 35 5.09 0.36 -0.62
N ASP A 36 5.73 1.19 -1.43
CA ASP A 36 5.05 2.03 -2.41
C ASP A 36 4.07 1.24 -3.28
N HIS A 37 2.94 1.83 -3.63
CA HIS A 37 1.91 1.19 -4.46
C HIS A 37 2.46 0.75 -5.82
N ASP A 38 2.40 -0.55 -6.09
CA ASP A 38 2.76 -1.18 -7.36
C ASP A 38 4.15 -0.78 -7.89
N SER A 39 5.09 -0.39 -7.00
CA SER A 39 6.41 0.14 -7.37
C SER A 39 7.51 -0.32 -6.42
N ILE A 40 8.70 -0.51 -7.00
CA ILE A 40 9.96 -0.75 -6.28
C ILE A 40 10.98 0.37 -6.53
N SER A 41 10.58 1.42 -7.24
CA SER A 41 11.49 2.47 -7.72
C SER A 41 12.20 3.24 -6.60
N GLY A 42 11.59 3.32 -5.41
CA GLY A 42 12.15 3.99 -4.23
C GLY A 42 13.25 3.20 -3.49
N TRP A 43 13.42 1.90 -3.77
CA TRP A 43 14.31 1.04 -2.99
C TRP A 43 15.77 1.48 -3.00
N GLN A 44 16.28 1.91 -4.16
CA GLN A 44 17.68 2.32 -4.30
C GLN A 44 17.97 3.58 -3.47
N GLU A 45 17.09 4.58 -3.53
CA GLU A 45 17.24 5.81 -2.75
C GLU A 45 17.15 5.51 -1.24
N ALA A 46 16.13 4.72 -0.81
CA ALA A 46 16.01 4.32 0.59
C ALA A 46 17.25 3.56 1.09
N THR A 47 17.77 2.63 0.29
CA THR A 47 19.00 1.88 0.63
C THR A 47 20.21 2.80 0.80
N SER A 48 20.36 3.78 -0.10
CA SER A 48 21.46 4.75 -0.05
C SER A 48 21.34 5.70 1.16
N ALA A 49 20.13 5.88 1.69
CA ALA A 49 19.84 6.72 2.84
C ALA A 49 20.03 6.01 4.19
N LEU A 50 20.24 4.69 4.21
CA LEU A 50 20.40 3.92 5.46
C LEU A 50 21.52 4.49 6.34
N ARG A 51 21.31 4.38 7.65
CA ARG A 51 22.25 4.80 8.70
C ARG A 51 22.30 3.70 9.78
N PRO A 52 23.36 3.62 10.58
CA PRO A 52 23.38 2.73 11.74
C PRO A 52 22.15 2.93 12.64
N GLY A 53 21.51 1.84 13.03
CA GLY A 53 20.34 1.83 13.91
C GLY A 53 18.99 1.69 13.19
N ILE A 54 18.95 1.67 11.86
CA ILE A 54 17.75 1.40 11.09
C ILE A 54 18.03 0.37 9.98
N CYS A 55 17.09 -0.55 9.79
CA CYS A 55 17.10 -1.55 8.74
C CYS A 55 15.93 -1.31 7.78
N LEU A 56 16.12 -1.56 6.50
CA LEU A 56 15.11 -1.47 5.45
C LEU A 56 14.63 -2.86 5.03
N VAL A 57 13.33 -3.05 5.01
CA VAL A 57 12.64 -4.18 4.39
C VAL A 57 12.15 -3.72 3.01
N PRO A 58 12.78 -4.16 1.91
CA PRO A 58 12.28 -3.85 0.57
C PRO A 58 10.97 -4.57 0.32
N GLY A 59 9.96 -3.84 -0.16
CA GLY A 59 8.61 -4.34 -0.42
C GLY A 59 7.84 -3.49 -1.43
N ALA A 60 6.62 -3.89 -1.70
CA ALA A 60 5.63 -3.13 -2.47
C ALA A 60 4.23 -3.45 -1.96
N GLU A 61 3.33 -2.47 -1.95
CA GLU A 61 1.91 -2.69 -1.75
C GLU A 61 1.24 -2.92 -3.10
N VAL A 62 0.88 -4.18 -3.38
CA VAL A 62 0.30 -4.56 -4.67
C VAL A 62 -1.20 -4.37 -4.65
N SER A 63 -1.71 -3.56 -5.59
CA SER A 63 -3.14 -3.33 -5.77
C SER A 63 -3.81 -4.53 -6.40
N CYS A 64 -4.84 -5.04 -5.74
CA CYS A 64 -5.61 -6.21 -6.15
C CYS A 64 -7.11 -5.89 -6.21
N GLN A 65 -7.85 -6.71 -6.94
CA GLN A 65 -9.30 -6.68 -6.93
C GLN A 65 -9.86 -8.11 -6.92
N THR A 66 -10.78 -8.37 -6.00
CA THR A 66 -11.51 -9.65 -5.97
C THR A 66 -12.44 -9.78 -7.18
N LEU A 67 -12.91 -10.98 -7.48
CA LEU A 67 -13.82 -11.22 -8.60
C LEU A 67 -15.16 -10.47 -8.48
N ASP A 68 -15.59 -10.17 -7.25
CA ASP A 68 -16.79 -9.37 -6.96
C ASP A 68 -16.50 -7.85 -6.83
N GLY A 69 -15.28 -7.42 -7.21
CA GLY A 69 -14.91 -6.01 -7.35
C GLY A 69 -14.50 -5.31 -6.06
N ILE A 70 -14.12 -6.04 -5.01
CA ILE A 70 -13.58 -5.44 -3.78
C ILE A 70 -12.10 -5.14 -3.99
N SER A 71 -11.69 -3.90 -3.69
CA SER A 71 -10.27 -3.51 -3.68
C SER A 71 -9.58 -4.11 -2.47
N VAL A 72 -8.45 -4.79 -2.69
CA VAL A 72 -7.61 -5.41 -1.68
C VAL A 72 -6.17 -5.05 -1.96
N HIS A 73 -5.38 -4.86 -0.91
CA HIS A 73 -3.94 -4.62 -1.05
C HIS A 73 -3.15 -5.77 -0.41
N ILE A 74 -2.11 -6.20 -1.10
CA ILE A 74 -1.19 -7.23 -0.60
C ILE A 74 0.21 -6.62 -0.51
N LEU A 75 0.77 -6.57 0.68
CA LEU A 75 2.18 -6.26 0.87
C LEU A 75 2.99 -7.47 0.40
N GLY A 76 3.86 -7.27 -0.57
CA GLY A 76 4.92 -8.19 -0.90
C GLY A 76 6.21 -7.69 -0.25
N LEU A 77 6.84 -8.50 0.60
CA LEU A 77 8.06 -8.12 1.29
C LEU A 77 9.20 -9.08 0.92
N LEU A 78 10.42 -8.57 0.83
CA LEU A 78 11.66 -9.35 0.63
C LEU A 78 11.68 -10.22 -0.64
N PHE A 79 10.89 -9.89 -1.66
CA PHE A 79 10.87 -10.62 -2.92
C PHE A 79 12.06 -10.25 -3.84
N ASP A 80 12.36 -11.11 -4.80
CA ASP A 80 13.36 -10.88 -5.84
C ASP A 80 12.86 -9.86 -6.87
N PRO A 81 13.48 -8.66 -6.98
CA PRO A 81 13.11 -7.64 -7.96
C PRO A 81 13.44 -8.03 -9.41
N SER A 82 14.16 -9.12 -9.63
CA SER A 82 14.43 -9.65 -10.99
C SER A 82 13.37 -10.67 -11.44
N ASN A 83 12.39 -11.01 -10.60
CA ASN A 83 11.29 -11.89 -10.98
C ASN A 83 10.34 -11.17 -11.95
N THR A 84 10.51 -11.43 -13.24
CA THR A 84 9.78 -10.74 -14.31
C THR A 84 8.27 -10.87 -14.17
N ALA A 85 7.75 -12.04 -13.76
CA ALA A 85 6.31 -12.26 -13.65
C ALA A 85 5.65 -11.33 -12.61
N LEU A 86 6.31 -11.08 -11.48
CA LEU A 86 5.84 -10.12 -10.48
C LEU A 86 6.02 -8.68 -10.97
N ILE A 87 7.19 -8.34 -11.51
CA ILE A 87 7.47 -6.97 -11.97
C ILE A 87 6.55 -6.57 -13.13
N ASP A 88 6.36 -7.43 -14.14
CA ASP A 88 5.42 -7.18 -15.25
C ASP A 88 3.98 -6.96 -14.74
N THR A 89 3.60 -7.66 -13.65
CA THR A 89 2.28 -7.47 -13.01
C THR A 89 2.16 -6.11 -12.35
N LEU A 90 3.20 -5.64 -11.64
CA LEU A 90 3.25 -4.30 -11.05
C LEU A 90 3.17 -3.22 -12.14
N GLU A 91 3.99 -3.34 -13.19
CA GLU A 91 3.99 -2.40 -14.32
C GLU A 91 2.63 -2.33 -15.02
N LYS A 92 2.04 -3.47 -15.35
CA LYS A 92 0.71 -3.54 -15.96
C LYS A 92 -0.35 -2.89 -15.07
N THR A 93 -0.29 -3.06 -13.76
CA THR A 93 -1.20 -2.42 -12.82
C THR A 93 -1.03 -0.90 -12.84
N ARG A 94 0.22 -0.42 -12.87
CA ARG A 94 0.55 1.02 -12.99
C ARG A 94 0.03 1.63 -14.29
N GLU A 95 0.26 0.97 -15.42
CA GLU A 95 -0.22 1.44 -16.73
C GLU A 95 -1.74 1.62 -16.77
N ASN A 96 -2.48 0.66 -16.20
CA ASN A 96 -3.94 0.74 -16.14
C ASN A 96 -4.47 1.92 -15.30
N ARG A 97 -3.67 2.45 -14.37
CA ARG A 97 -4.04 3.62 -13.58
C ARG A 97 -4.14 4.90 -14.41
N TYR A 98 -3.34 5.06 -15.48
CA TYR A 98 -3.43 6.20 -16.38
C TYR A 98 -4.77 6.25 -17.11
N GLY A 99 -5.17 5.17 -17.79
CA GLY A 99 -6.45 5.11 -18.46
C GLY A 99 -7.66 5.23 -17.52
N ARG A 100 -7.51 4.76 -16.27
CA ARG A 100 -8.50 5.01 -15.22
C ARG A 100 -8.61 6.49 -14.88
N MET A 101 -7.48 7.17 -14.71
CA MET A 101 -7.42 8.58 -14.34
C MET A 101 -8.07 9.44 -15.41
N GLU A 102 -7.77 9.21 -16.70
CA GLU A 102 -8.41 9.89 -17.81
C GLU A 102 -9.95 9.78 -17.77
N LYS A 103 -10.46 8.58 -17.48
CA LYS A 103 -11.92 8.35 -17.37
C LYS A 103 -12.53 9.05 -16.14
N ILE A 104 -11.83 9.14 -15.02
CA ILE A 104 -12.28 9.87 -13.83
C ILE A 104 -12.33 11.37 -14.15
N ILE A 105 -11.27 11.92 -14.77
CA ILE A 105 -11.19 13.31 -15.19
C ILE A 105 -12.33 13.66 -16.15
N ALA A 106 -12.60 12.82 -17.15
CA ALA A 106 -13.70 13.03 -18.07
C ALA A 106 -15.05 13.17 -17.35
N LYS A 107 -15.34 12.28 -16.40
CA LYS A 107 -16.58 12.36 -15.60
C LYS A 107 -16.67 13.61 -14.73
N ILE A 108 -15.54 14.07 -14.19
CA ILE A 108 -15.48 15.31 -13.40
C ILE A 108 -15.74 16.53 -14.30
N ASN A 109 -15.15 16.56 -15.49
CA ASN A 109 -15.36 17.62 -16.48
C ASN A 109 -16.81 17.65 -17.01
N GLU A 110 -17.43 16.51 -17.24
CA GLU A 110 -18.86 16.39 -17.57
C GLU A 110 -19.79 17.02 -16.51
N ALA A 111 -19.32 17.03 -15.24
CA ALA A 111 -20.04 17.68 -14.15
C ALA A 111 -19.73 19.20 -14.02
N GLY A 112 -19.00 19.78 -14.98
CA GLY A 112 -18.69 21.21 -15.01
C GLY A 112 -17.48 21.63 -14.15
N ILE A 113 -16.68 20.68 -13.69
CA ILE A 113 -15.46 20.93 -12.90
C ILE A 113 -14.25 20.79 -13.83
N ASP A 114 -13.53 21.91 -14.04
CA ASP A 114 -12.38 21.96 -14.95
C ASP A 114 -11.12 21.39 -14.29
N ILE A 115 -10.70 20.18 -14.71
CA ILE A 115 -9.47 19.50 -14.29
C ILE A 115 -8.89 18.74 -15.48
N SER A 116 -7.58 18.76 -15.65
CA SER A 116 -6.89 18.10 -16.76
C SER A 116 -5.91 17.04 -16.26
N MET A 117 -5.51 16.13 -17.15
CA MET A 117 -4.44 15.18 -16.86
C MET A 117 -3.11 15.89 -16.54
N SER A 118 -2.82 17.02 -17.18
CA SER A 118 -1.64 17.83 -16.88
C SER A 118 -1.64 18.34 -15.44
N ASP A 119 -2.79 18.81 -14.93
CA ASP A 119 -2.91 19.27 -13.54
C ASP A 119 -2.58 18.15 -12.55
N VAL A 120 -2.97 16.91 -12.87
CA VAL A 120 -2.70 15.72 -12.03
C VAL A 120 -1.24 15.31 -12.13
N LEU A 121 -0.66 15.29 -13.32
CA LEU A 121 0.74 14.90 -13.53
C LEU A 121 1.72 15.89 -12.89
N GLU A 122 1.36 17.16 -12.75
CA GLU A 122 2.14 18.14 -11.99
C GLU A 122 2.26 17.82 -10.49
N GLN A 123 1.39 16.94 -9.96
CA GLN A 123 1.46 16.48 -8.56
C GLN A 123 2.21 15.14 -8.43
N LEU A 124 2.64 14.54 -9.54
CA LEU A 124 3.28 13.24 -9.58
C LEU A 124 4.80 13.41 -9.67
N SER A 125 5.55 12.77 -8.79
CA SER A 125 7.01 12.68 -8.88
C SER A 125 7.43 11.75 -10.03
N ASP A 126 8.63 11.97 -10.60
CA ASP A 126 9.16 11.12 -11.65
C ASP A 126 9.24 9.65 -11.21
N GLY A 127 8.67 8.76 -12.02
CA GLY A 127 8.63 7.33 -11.75
C GLY A 127 7.60 6.88 -10.71
N ALA A 128 6.82 7.79 -10.15
CA ALA A 128 5.81 7.47 -9.15
C ALA A 128 4.58 6.77 -9.76
N THR A 129 3.89 6.02 -8.94
CA THR A 129 2.63 5.37 -9.29
C THR A 129 1.47 6.33 -9.19
N LEU A 130 0.80 6.59 -10.30
CA LEU A 130 -0.36 7.47 -10.38
C LEU A 130 -1.54 6.92 -9.56
N GLY A 131 -2.15 7.76 -8.73
CA GLY A 131 -3.30 7.41 -7.89
C GLY A 131 -4.30 8.54 -7.71
N ARG A 132 -5.48 8.23 -7.15
CA ARG A 132 -6.49 9.23 -6.80
C ARG A 132 -5.98 10.33 -5.84
N PRO A 133 -5.02 10.08 -4.94
CA PRO A 133 -4.42 11.14 -4.13
C PRO A 133 -3.81 12.27 -4.96
N HIS A 134 -3.15 11.98 -6.09
CA HIS A 134 -2.61 13.01 -6.99
C HIS A 134 -3.71 13.85 -7.65
N LEU A 135 -4.85 13.22 -7.99
CA LEU A 135 -6.02 13.97 -8.45
C LEU A 135 -6.60 14.84 -7.31
N ALA A 136 -6.62 14.33 -6.08
CA ALA A 136 -7.04 15.13 -4.93
C ALA A 136 -6.13 16.36 -4.75
N ASP A 137 -4.81 16.19 -4.85
CA ASP A 137 -3.86 17.31 -4.78
C ASP A 137 -4.07 18.33 -5.90
N ALA A 138 -4.32 17.87 -7.12
CA ALA A 138 -4.64 18.75 -8.24
C ALA A 138 -5.94 19.55 -8.00
N LEU A 139 -6.97 18.90 -7.45
CA LEU A 139 -8.21 19.57 -7.06
C LEU A 139 -8.00 20.60 -5.95
N VAL A 140 -7.15 20.30 -4.97
CA VAL A 140 -6.75 21.23 -3.90
C VAL A 140 -5.98 22.43 -4.50
N LYS A 141 -4.99 22.17 -5.35
CA LYS A 141 -4.18 23.23 -6.01
C LYS A 141 -5.01 24.17 -6.85
N LYS A 142 -6.06 23.65 -7.49
CA LYS A 142 -7.04 24.48 -8.25
C LYS A 142 -8.10 25.16 -7.36
N GLY A 143 -8.08 24.94 -6.05
CA GLY A 143 -9.05 25.53 -5.12
C GLY A 143 -10.47 24.97 -5.23
N ILE A 144 -10.64 23.79 -5.81
CA ILE A 144 -11.92 23.09 -5.97
C ILE A 144 -12.37 22.47 -4.65
N VAL A 145 -11.41 21.98 -3.87
CA VAL A 145 -11.58 21.43 -2.50
C VAL A 145 -10.48 21.99 -1.61
N ALA A 146 -10.68 21.98 -0.28
CA ALA A 146 -9.71 22.51 0.68
C ALA A 146 -8.62 21.52 1.09
N SER A 147 -8.87 20.20 0.95
CA SER A 147 -7.93 19.16 1.38
C SER A 147 -8.13 17.83 0.61
N ARG A 148 -7.13 16.94 0.68
CA ARG A 148 -7.28 15.54 0.19
C ARG A 148 -8.47 14.85 0.84
N GLU A 149 -8.66 15.04 2.16
CA GLU A 149 -9.75 14.44 2.91
C GLU A 149 -11.11 14.86 2.34
N GLU A 150 -11.30 16.17 2.10
CA GLU A 150 -12.51 16.70 1.47
C GLU A 150 -12.71 16.14 0.06
N ALA A 151 -11.65 16.05 -0.77
CA ALA A 151 -11.73 15.46 -2.09
C ALA A 151 -12.23 14.01 -2.04
N PHE A 152 -11.71 13.20 -1.11
CA PHE A 152 -12.16 11.82 -0.95
C PHE A 152 -13.58 11.73 -0.40
N ALA A 153 -13.95 12.55 0.58
CA ALA A 153 -15.28 12.55 1.15
C ALA A 153 -16.36 12.92 0.12
N GLN A 154 -16.09 13.86 -0.78
CA GLN A 154 -17.09 14.39 -1.71
C GLN A 154 -17.04 13.76 -3.11
N MET A 155 -15.84 13.44 -3.63
CA MET A 155 -15.65 13.15 -5.06
C MET A 155 -14.96 11.82 -5.35
N LEU A 156 -13.96 11.41 -4.57
CA LEU A 156 -13.03 10.35 -4.95
C LEU A 156 -13.22 9.02 -4.20
N HIS A 157 -14.25 8.92 -3.34
CA HIS A 157 -14.60 7.68 -2.64
C HIS A 157 -15.11 6.60 -3.60
N ASN A 158 -15.11 5.34 -3.17
CA ASN A 158 -15.45 4.19 -4.01
C ASN A 158 -16.91 4.13 -4.48
N HIS A 159 -17.82 4.87 -3.85
CA HIS A 159 -19.24 4.99 -4.23
C HIS A 159 -19.55 6.30 -4.97
N SER A 160 -18.55 7.10 -5.31
CA SER A 160 -18.71 8.34 -6.04
C SER A 160 -19.23 8.09 -7.46
N LYS A 161 -20.05 9.01 -7.97
CA LYS A 161 -20.46 9.01 -9.40
C LYS A 161 -19.28 9.12 -10.37
N TYR A 162 -18.13 9.62 -9.89
CA TYR A 162 -16.89 9.75 -10.66
C TYR A 162 -16.03 8.47 -10.59
N TYR A 163 -16.38 7.51 -9.74
CA TYR A 163 -15.60 6.28 -9.59
C TYR A 163 -15.52 5.50 -10.90
N VAL A 164 -14.34 5.03 -11.21
CA VAL A 164 -14.03 4.12 -12.31
C VAL A 164 -13.21 2.96 -11.77
N SER A 165 -13.62 1.73 -12.00
CA SER A 165 -12.79 0.55 -11.72
C SER A 165 -11.68 0.46 -12.77
N HIS A 166 -10.61 -0.24 -12.45
CA HIS A 166 -9.52 -0.52 -13.37
C HIS A 166 -9.12 -1.99 -13.23
N TYR A 167 -8.38 -2.48 -14.20
CA TYR A 167 -7.79 -3.81 -14.08
C TYR A 167 -6.81 -3.80 -12.89
N SER A 168 -6.96 -4.78 -12.03
CA SER A 168 -6.00 -5.19 -11.02
C SER A 168 -5.99 -6.71 -10.98
N PRO A 169 -4.86 -7.36 -10.69
CA PRO A 169 -4.81 -8.80 -10.50
C PRO A 169 -5.67 -9.23 -9.31
N THR A 170 -6.05 -10.50 -9.26
CA THR A 170 -6.71 -11.04 -8.06
C THR A 170 -5.68 -11.20 -6.93
N PRO A 171 -6.08 -11.04 -5.66
CA PRO A 171 -5.15 -11.16 -4.54
C PRO A 171 -4.51 -12.57 -4.47
N GLU A 172 -5.23 -13.63 -4.84
CA GLU A 172 -4.67 -14.99 -4.90
C GLU A 172 -3.55 -15.12 -5.94
N ALA A 173 -3.70 -14.46 -7.09
CA ALA A 173 -2.66 -14.44 -8.12
C ALA A 173 -1.41 -13.71 -7.62
N VAL A 174 -1.59 -12.56 -6.96
CA VAL A 174 -0.49 -11.75 -6.41
C VAL A 174 0.25 -12.51 -5.30
N ILE A 175 -0.46 -13.16 -4.37
CA ILE A 175 0.15 -13.99 -3.33
C ILE A 175 1.06 -15.07 -3.94
N LYS A 176 0.58 -15.75 -5.00
CA LYS A 176 1.38 -16.77 -5.70
C LYS A 176 2.59 -16.17 -6.41
N LEU A 177 2.47 -14.97 -7.00
CA LEU A 177 3.59 -14.27 -7.65
C LEU A 177 4.64 -13.85 -6.62
N ILE A 178 4.24 -13.26 -5.49
CA ILE A 178 5.16 -12.87 -4.41
C ILE A 178 5.90 -14.11 -3.89
N LYS A 179 5.19 -15.21 -3.65
CA LYS A 179 5.79 -16.47 -3.23
C LYS A 179 6.74 -17.05 -4.28
N GLY A 180 6.35 -17.01 -5.56
CA GLY A 180 7.19 -17.42 -6.70
C GLY A 180 8.45 -16.56 -6.85
N ALA A 181 8.40 -15.32 -6.40
CA ALA A 181 9.54 -14.42 -6.30
C ALA A 181 10.34 -14.56 -4.99
N GLY A 182 10.05 -15.58 -4.18
CA GLY A 182 10.74 -15.89 -2.92
C GLY A 182 10.47 -14.90 -1.79
N GLY A 183 9.48 -14.02 -1.94
CA GLY A 183 9.02 -13.09 -0.92
C GLY A 183 7.95 -13.67 0.00
N VAL A 184 7.47 -12.83 0.92
CA VAL A 184 6.36 -13.11 1.83
C VAL A 184 5.23 -12.12 1.60
N SER A 185 3.99 -12.59 1.80
CA SER A 185 2.78 -11.80 1.54
C SER A 185 2.01 -11.50 2.82
N VAL A 186 1.57 -10.25 2.98
CA VAL A 186 0.71 -9.80 4.09
C VAL A 186 -0.48 -9.06 3.48
N ILE A 187 -1.69 -9.41 3.87
CA ILE A 187 -2.86 -8.60 3.48
C ILE A 187 -2.90 -7.32 4.32
N ALA A 188 -2.93 -6.16 3.63
CA ALA A 188 -2.93 -4.84 4.25
C ALA A 188 -4.35 -4.42 4.66
N HIS A 189 -4.49 -3.84 5.85
CA HIS A 189 -5.72 -3.23 6.40
C HIS A 189 -7.06 -3.87 5.95
N PRO A 190 -7.23 -5.22 6.04
CA PRO A 190 -8.28 -5.96 5.34
C PRO A 190 -9.71 -5.68 5.82
N MET A 191 -9.87 -5.14 7.02
CA MET A 191 -11.18 -4.82 7.60
C MET A 191 -11.40 -3.31 7.81
N ALA A 192 -10.69 -2.44 7.09
CA ALA A 192 -10.89 -0.99 7.13
C ALA A 192 -12.27 -0.59 6.55
N SER A 193 -13.34 -0.93 7.25
CA SER A 193 -14.73 -0.86 6.78
C SER A 193 -15.18 0.56 6.40
N HIS A 194 -14.60 1.59 7.04
CA HIS A 194 -14.88 2.98 6.68
C HIS A 194 -14.28 3.40 5.32
N ARG A 195 -13.32 2.65 4.78
CA ARG A 195 -12.78 2.87 3.42
C ARG A 195 -13.67 2.28 2.32
N GLY A 196 -14.66 1.44 2.67
CA GLY A 196 -15.57 0.80 1.71
C GLY A 196 -15.90 -0.66 2.03
N ARG A 197 -16.20 -1.44 0.99
CA ARG A 197 -16.49 -2.87 1.13
C ARG A 197 -15.23 -3.63 1.56
N THR A 198 -15.38 -4.52 2.53
CA THR A 198 -14.34 -5.44 3.00
C THR A 198 -14.58 -6.84 2.48
N ILE A 199 -13.54 -7.66 2.44
CA ILE A 199 -13.65 -9.06 2.01
C ILE A 199 -14.34 -9.93 3.06
N SER A 200 -14.97 -11.02 2.59
CA SER A 200 -15.64 -11.99 3.46
C SER A 200 -14.64 -12.99 4.07
N LEU A 201 -15.07 -13.72 5.09
CA LEU A 201 -14.29 -14.82 5.66
C LEU A 201 -13.99 -15.91 4.63
N ASP A 202 -14.90 -16.20 3.70
CA ASP A 202 -14.66 -17.16 2.61
C ASP A 202 -13.52 -16.69 1.68
N THR A 203 -13.47 -15.38 1.40
CA THR A 203 -12.36 -14.81 0.63
C THR A 203 -11.03 -14.99 1.37
N PHE A 204 -10.98 -14.77 2.68
CA PHE A 204 -9.77 -15.07 3.46
C PHE A 204 -9.34 -16.54 3.32
N GLY A 205 -10.30 -17.47 3.30
CA GLY A 205 -10.02 -18.89 3.06
C GLY A 205 -9.28 -19.15 1.73
N SER A 206 -9.69 -18.45 0.65
CA SER A 206 -9.01 -18.58 -0.65
C SER A 206 -7.60 -17.96 -0.64
N LEU A 207 -7.40 -16.84 0.05
CA LEU A 207 -6.08 -16.22 0.20
C LEU A 207 -5.11 -17.12 0.98
N ILE A 208 -5.58 -17.74 2.07
CA ILE A 208 -4.79 -18.69 2.86
C ILE A 208 -4.39 -19.91 2.01
N GLN A 209 -5.31 -20.45 1.22
CA GLN A 209 -5.03 -21.54 0.28
C GLN A 209 -4.04 -21.12 -0.82
N ALA A 210 -4.03 -19.86 -1.23
CA ALA A 210 -3.05 -19.30 -2.16
C ALA A 210 -1.65 -19.17 -1.56
N GLY A 211 -1.53 -19.23 -0.23
CA GLY A 211 -0.27 -19.20 0.52
C GLY A 211 0.01 -17.85 1.20
N LEU A 212 -1.02 -17.11 1.59
CA LEU A 212 -0.89 -15.88 2.39
C LEU A 212 -0.09 -16.17 3.67
N ASP A 213 0.92 -15.35 3.97
CA ASP A 213 1.82 -15.52 5.12
C ASP A 213 1.37 -14.76 6.34
N GLY A 214 0.83 -13.56 6.17
CA GLY A 214 0.47 -12.69 7.29
C GLY A 214 -0.76 -11.83 7.03
N ILE A 215 -1.21 -11.18 8.08
CA ILE A 215 -2.37 -10.31 8.09
C ILE A 215 -2.08 -9.10 8.96
N GLU A 216 -2.35 -7.90 8.44
CA GLU A 216 -2.26 -6.66 9.20
C GLU A 216 -3.45 -6.56 10.16
N VAL A 217 -3.16 -6.62 11.45
CA VAL A 217 -4.14 -6.59 12.54
C VAL A 217 -4.16 -5.20 13.16
N ASP A 218 -2.99 -4.72 13.59
CA ASP A 218 -2.86 -3.42 14.22
C ASP A 218 -2.69 -2.34 13.17
N HIS A 219 -3.80 -1.68 12.89
CA HIS A 219 -3.88 -0.58 11.92
C HIS A 219 -4.84 0.48 12.44
N ARG A 220 -4.60 1.76 12.09
CA ARG A 220 -5.43 2.90 12.50
C ARG A 220 -6.90 2.74 12.11
N ASP A 221 -7.14 2.19 10.94
CA ASP A 221 -8.47 2.06 10.34
C ASP A 221 -9.24 0.81 10.77
N HIS A 222 -8.68 0.03 11.68
CA HIS A 222 -9.38 -1.08 12.32
C HIS A 222 -9.96 -0.67 13.66
N SER A 223 -11.26 -0.84 13.83
CA SER A 223 -11.91 -0.73 15.12
C SER A 223 -11.44 -1.85 16.08
N PRO A 224 -11.61 -1.70 17.39
CA PRO A 224 -11.29 -2.76 18.35
C PRO A 224 -11.99 -4.09 18.04
N GLN A 225 -13.20 -4.04 17.49
CA GLN A 225 -13.98 -5.22 17.12
C GLN A 225 -13.41 -5.93 15.91
N GLU A 226 -13.02 -5.19 14.87
CA GLU A 226 -12.33 -5.70 13.68
C GLU A 226 -10.97 -6.32 14.04
N LYS A 227 -10.18 -5.68 14.90
CA LYS A 227 -8.93 -6.26 15.42
C LYS A 227 -9.15 -7.60 16.12
N THR A 228 -10.19 -7.70 16.97
CA THR A 228 -10.52 -8.96 17.65
C THR A 228 -10.85 -10.07 16.65
N GLN A 229 -11.60 -9.77 15.60
CA GLN A 229 -11.93 -10.73 14.53
C GLN A 229 -10.68 -11.16 13.76
N LEU A 230 -9.79 -10.21 13.43
CA LEU A 230 -8.54 -10.48 12.71
C LEU A 230 -7.58 -11.34 13.55
N ILE A 231 -7.49 -11.11 14.87
CA ILE A 231 -6.70 -11.93 15.80
C ILE A 231 -7.20 -13.37 15.82
N ALA A 232 -8.52 -13.56 15.91
CA ALA A 232 -9.12 -14.90 15.90
C ALA A 232 -8.81 -15.62 14.59
N LEU A 233 -9.05 -14.97 13.45
CA LEU A 233 -8.78 -15.51 12.13
C LEU A 233 -7.29 -15.88 11.96
N ALA A 234 -6.39 -14.96 12.35
CA ALA A 234 -4.95 -15.19 12.24
C ALA A 234 -4.47 -16.38 13.09
N SER A 235 -5.04 -16.50 14.31
CA SER A 235 -4.71 -17.60 15.23
C SER A 235 -5.16 -18.97 14.69
N GLU A 236 -6.39 -19.06 14.19
CA GLU A 236 -6.97 -20.26 13.61
C GLU A 236 -6.21 -20.70 12.35
N SER A 237 -5.81 -19.73 11.51
CA SER A 237 -5.16 -19.96 10.22
C SER A 237 -3.64 -19.97 10.29
N LYS A 238 -3.03 -19.76 11.46
CA LYS A 238 -1.58 -19.67 11.68
C LYS A 238 -0.90 -18.60 10.82
N LEU A 239 -1.62 -17.51 10.51
CA LEU A 239 -1.06 -16.35 9.87
C LEU A 239 -0.21 -15.54 10.84
N VAL A 240 0.84 -14.91 10.34
CA VAL A 240 1.63 -13.95 11.10
C VAL A 240 0.80 -12.67 11.27
N MET A 241 0.71 -12.17 12.50
CA MET A 241 0.03 -10.92 12.80
C MET A 241 1.02 -9.76 12.72
N THR A 242 0.71 -8.76 11.88
CA THR A 242 1.50 -7.54 11.76
C THR A 242 0.73 -6.32 12.26
N GLY A 243 1.45 -5.28 12.56
CA GLY A 243 0.95 -3.93 12.79
C GLY A 243 1.82 -2.95 12.03
N ALA A 244 1.21 -1.93 11.44
CA ALA A 244 1.93 -0.93 10.67
C ALA A 244 1.16 0.38 10.59
N SER A 245 1.88 1.45 10.27
CA SER A 245 1.32 2.80 10.28
C SER A 245 0.55 3.14 9.00
N ASP A 246 0.87 2.55 7.86
CA ASP A 246 0.39 2.99 6.55
C ASP A 246 0.72 4.49 6.33
N TYR A 247 1.95 4.88 6.69
CA TYR A 247 2.42 6.26 6.69
C TYR A 247 2.56 6.83 5.28
N HIS A 248 2.07 8.06 5.08
CA HIS A 248 2.10 8.76 3.78
C HIS A 248 2.65 10.21 3.89
N GLY A 249 3.44 10.50 4.93
CA GLY A 249 3.86 11.87 5.19
C GLY A 249 2.67 12.76 5.55
N ASN A 250 2.60 13.92 4.92
CA ASN A 250 1.47 14.85 5.11
C ASN A 250 0.21 14.44 4.32
N GLY A 251 0.27 13.35 3.56
CA GLY A 251 -0.85 12.86 2.74
C GLY A 251 -1.98 12.20 3.53
N LYS A 252 -1.66 11.72 4.74
CA LYS A 252 -2.60 11.12 5.71
C LYS A 252 -2.24 11.55 7.13
N LEU A 253 -3.17 11.33 8.06
CA LEU A 253 -2.95 11.60 9.50
C LEU A 253 -2.14 10.51 10.23
N ASN A 254 -1.74 9.47 9.52
CA ASN A 254 -1.00 8.33 10.05
C ASN A 254 0.42 8.76 10.45
N LEU A 255 0.85 8.37 11.64
CA LEU A 255 2.18 8.71 12.17
C LEU A 255 3.11 7.49 12.11
N LEU A 256 4.37 7.71 11.77
CA LEU A 256 5.40 6.65 11.79
C LEU A 256 5.44 5.96 13.15
N GLY A 257 5.32 4.62 13.13
CA GLY A 257 5.39 3.80 14.34
C GLY A 257 4.18 3.89 15.27
N GLU A 258 3.06 4.52 14.86
CA GLU A 258 1.83 4.53 15.68
C GLU A 258 1.23 3.15 15.88
N TYR A 259 1.46 2.25 14.93
CA TYR A 259 1.24 0.82 15.01
C TYR A 259 2.48 0.09 14.54
N THR A 260 2.83 -1.01 15.19
CA THR A 260 4.09 -1.72 14.95
C THR A 260 3.90 -3.24 15.00
N THR A 261 4.79 -3.94 14.35
CA THR A 261 4.83 -5.40 14.37
C THR A 261 5.71 -5.87 15.53
N GLU A 262 5.21 -6.84 16.29
CA GLU A 262 5.98 -7.48 17.36
C GLU A 262 7.22 -8.20 16.81
N PRO A 263 8.41 -8.09 17.45
CA PRO A 263 9.64 -8.70 16.95
C PRO A 263 9.53 -10.20 16.68
N ALA A 264 8.83 -10.94 17.53
CA ALA A 264 8.62 -12.37 17.34
C ALA A 264 7.72 -12.71 16.14
N GLN A 265 6.81 -11.82 15.77
CA GLN A 265 5.99 -11.97 14.56
C GLN A 265 6.81 -11.63 13.32
N TRP A 266 7.59 -10.56 13.36
CA TRP A 266 8.49 -10.20 12.28
C TRP A 266 9.48 -11.33 11.97
N GLN A 267 10.13 -11.90 12.98
CA GLN A 267 11.07 -13.01 12.80
C GLN A 267 10.42 -14.18 12.05
N LYS A 268 9.19 -14.57 12.42
CA LYS A 268 8.45 -15.64 11.73
C LYS A 268 8.19 -15.32 10.27
N LEU A 269 7.95 -14.04 9.95
CA LEU A 269 7.69 -13.61 8.58
C LEU A 269 8.98 -13.59 7.77
N GLU A 270 10.06 -13.04 8.34
CA GLU A 270 11.38 -12.96 7.71
C GLU A 270 11.96 -14.35 7.41
N GLU A 271 11.80 -15.32 8.33
CA GLU A 271 12.26 -16.71 8.15
C GLU A 271 11.58 -17.42 6.96
N ARG A 272 10.40 -16.99 6.52
CA ARG A 272 9.70 -17.52 5.35
C ARG A 272 10.21 -16.97 4.03
N ALA A 273 10.88 -15.81 4.03
CA ALA A 273 11.42 -15.19 2.83
C ALA A 273 12.70 -15.91 2.38
N ASN A 274 12.81 -16.18 1.07
CA ASN A 274 13.92 -16.94 0.49
C ASN A 274 14.80 -16.13 -0.46
N ALA A 275 14.29 -14.99 -0.98
CA ALA A 275 14.97 -14.25 -2.04
C ALA A 275 15.86 -13.14 -1.50
N ARG A 276 15.39 -12.35 -0.58
CA ARG A 276 16.13 -11.20 -0.04
C ARG A 276 16.19 -11.23 1.49
N ARG A 277 17.14 -10.47 2.00
CA ARG A 277 17.28 -10.18 3.43
C ARG A 277 17.00 -8.70 3.69
N VAL A 278 16.73 -8.39 4.94
CA VAL A 278 16.68 -7.02 5.45
C VAL A 278 18.01 -6.31 5.14
N LEU A 279 17.93 -5.06 4.71
CA LEU A 279 19.10 -4.26 4.36
C LEU A 279 19.52 -3.40 5.56
N SER A 280 20.82 -3.36 5.82
CA SER A 280 21.41 -2.53 6.88
C SER A 280 22.80 -2.07 6.47
N VAL A 281 23.34 -1.06 7.18
CA VAL A 281 24.72 -0.55 7.05
C VAL A 281 25.51 -0.81 8.31
#